data_8e5c84d373a70a2004343d292d58b54c
#
_entry.id   8e5c84d373a70a2004343d292d58b54c
#
_cell.length_a   1.000
_cell.length_b   1.000
_cell.length_c   1.000
_cell.angle_alpha   90.00
_cell.angle_beta   90.00
_cell.angle_gamma   90.00
#
_symmetry.space_group_name_H-M   'P 1'
#
loop_
_entity.id
_entity.type
_entity.pdbx_description
1 polymer ?
#
loop_
_entity_poly.entity_id
_entity_poly.type
_entity_poly.pdbx_seq_one_letter_code
_entity_poly.pdbx_strand_id
1 'polypeptide(L)'
;MMRRRVDLPPAEPQPWAALIPPESFYARLAVYREVLVTDEDYVPLYKDSGRGRPSIPPSLVVLAMLLQYHDDCSDVEAEQRLRFDLRWKHALGLGLEDVGFDATVLCHFRRKLLDRGLERVLFERLVNAAREAGLIARTAAQVVDSSHVLGAAGVRDTYALLRGGIRKLLRVLGYTGDRQGALPERLAWYLDPTQPEKPDLDWTDPAARAQHLREIVADARAVLALVPTEDPASLSPVVAEAAGLLAKIVADDVEEGPPPAPKRRGRPRQHPVGTLPPDEPPPAADLGPRLRQGVAPDRLLSVVDPELRWGHKSSHYRWPGYKVHIAEELTSELLTTVATRPANEHDAVPAVELVCEHQAHVGLRPAELLSDGAYGTADVRAALGERGIEVVARLRPLTDPKHFSKEEFTIDLAAQDGRGSVSCPAGITTNDYRMARDTQNRPVRLYRFPRQVCAACALRQRCLGGPCGRVAHPVRQPPGRQVQLHFHEAVLQQARAAQRTPEQKRALRERLRPRAKVERKLAELMRRHGLRQGRYLGRLKTDLQAVLTGTLVNAKRLLALAARDAYTARAVRQALASG
;
A
#
# COMPACT_ATOMS: atom_id res chain seq x y z
N MET A 1 -27.32 -25.49 -0.32
CA MET A 1 -27.03 -26.33 -1.49
C MET A 1 -26.56 -25.44 -2.62
N MET A 2 -25.42 -25.75 -3.22
CA MET A 2 -24.90 -25.02 -4.38
C MET A 2 -25.72 -25.40 -5.62
N ARG A 3 -26.22 -24.41 -6.38
CA ARG A 3 -26.80 -24.61 -7.69
C ARG A 3 -25.73 -24.30 -8.73
N ARG A 4 -25.58 -25.16 -9.73
CA ARG A 4 -24.66 -24.98 -10.84
C ARG A 4 -25.35 -24.27 -11.99
N ARG A 5 -24.58 -23.61 -12.83
CA ARG A 5 -25.10 -22.95 -14.03
C ARG A 5 -25.71 -23.94 -15.01
N VAL A 6 -25.15 -25.12 -15.13
CA VAL A 6 -25.66 -26.20 -15.96
C VAL A 6 -27.07 -26.67 -15.51
N ASP A 7 -27.47 -26.39 -14.28
CA ASP A 7 -28.82 -26.69 -13.76
C ASP A 7 -29.86 -25.63 -14.16
N LEU A 8 -29.43 -24.53 -14.81
CA LEU A 8 -30.34 -23.53 -15.37
C LEU A 8 -30.81 -23.95 -16.76
N PRO A 9 -32.00 -23.59 -17.18
CA PRO A 9 -32.41 -23.79 -18.55
C PRO A 9 -31.46 -23.07 -19.50
N PRO A 10 -31.09 -23.68 -20.65
CA PRO A 10 -30.24 -23.04 -21.63
C PRO A 10 -30.85 -21.70 -22.06
N ALA A 11 -29.98 -20.69 -22.22
CA ALA A 11 -30.43 -19.39 -22.70
C ALA A 11 -30.99 -19.52 -24.11
N GLU A 12 -32.26 -19.18 -24.28
CA GLU A 12 -32.87 -19.13 -25.61
C GLU A 12 -32.19 -18.06 -26.48
N PRO A 13 -32.10 -18.25 -27.80
CA PRO A 13 -31.63 -17.23 -28.72
C PRO A 13 -32.42 -15.93 -28.53
N GLN A 14 -31.73 -14.84 -28.22
CA GLN A 14 -32.35 -13.56 -27.95
C GLN A 14 -32.32 -12.69 -29.21
N PRO A 15 -33.46 -12.37 -29.84
CA PRO A 15 -33.50 -11.57 -31.06
C PRO A 15 -32.82 -10.21 -30.93
N TRP A 16 -32.90 -9.61 -29.76
CA TRP A 16 -32.28 -8.33 -29.44
C TRP A 16 -30.74 -8.40 -29.23
N ALA A 17 -30.16 -9.59 -29.16
CA ALA A 17 -28.70 -9.73 -29.04
C ALA A 17 -27.94 -9.08 -30.19
N ALA A 18 -28.54 -9.03 -31.38
CA ALA A 18 -27.98 -8.35 -32.56
C ALA A 18 -27.84 -6.83 -32.39
N LEU A 19 -28.50 -6.22 -31.40
CA LEU A 19 -28.36 -4.79 -31.08
C LEU A 19 -27.05 -4.49 -30.31
N ILE A 20 -26.40 -5.52 -29.78
CA ILE A 20 -25.19 -5.35 -28.96
C ILE A 20 -23.98 -5.42 -29.88
N PRO A 21 -23.14 -4.36 -29.94
CA PRO A 21 -21.97 -4.34 -30.80
C PRO A 21 -21.02 -5.53 -30.51
N PRO A 22 -20.62 -6.29 -31.53
CA PRO A 22 -19.82 -7.52 -31.36
C PRO A 22 -18.43 -7.25 -30.77
N GLU A 23 -17.90 -6.03 -30.95
CA GLU A 23 -16.63 -5.60 -30.37
C GLU A 23 -16.74 -5.18 -28.89
N SER A 24 -17.94 -5.05 -28.36
CA SER A 24 -18.18 -4.67 -26.97
C SER A 24 -17.71 -5.75 -25.98
N PHE A 25 -17.38 -5.36 -24.76
CA PHE A 25 -17.03 -6.31 -23.72
C PHE A 25 -18.20 -7.27 -23.42
N TYR A 26 -19.44 -6.80 -23.47
CA TYR A 26 -20.62 -7.62 -23.22
C TYR A 26 -20.78 -8.76 -24.22
N ALA A 27 -20.61 -8.47 -25.52
CA ALA A 27 -20.70 -9.49 -26.57
C ALA A 27 -19.55 -10.50 -26.45
N ARG A 28 -18.33 -10.04 -26.23
CA ARG A 28 -17.18 -10.93 -26.00
C ARG A 28 -17.35 -11.80 -24.77
N LEU A 29 -17.86 -11.22 -23.67
CA LEU A 29 -18.15 -11.97 -22.44
C LEU A 29 -19.19 -13.04 -22.68
N ALA A 30 -20.25 -12.75 -23.43
CA ALA A 30 -21.27 -13.71 -23.81
C ALA A 30 -20.72 -14.97 -24.51
N VAL A 31 -19.71 -14.78 -25.37
CA VAL A 31 -19.04 -15.89 -26.11
C VAL A 31 -18.21 -16.78 -25.18
N TYR A 32 -17.62 -16.22 -24.13
CA TYR A 32 -16.67 -16.94 -23.27
C TYR A 32 -17.21 -17.25 -21.87
N ARG A 33 -18.40 -16.80 -21.49
CA ARG A 33 -18.96 -16.89 -20.13
C ARG A 33 -18.93 -18.30 -19.54
N GLU A 34 -19.14 -19.33 -20.36
CA GLU A 34 -19.21 -20.74 -19.90
C GLU A 34 -17.84 -21.33 -19.54
N VAL A 35 -16.78 -20.80 -20.13
CA VAL A 35 -15.42 -21.26 -19.91
C VAL A 35 -14.59 -20.29 -19.06
N LEU A 36 -14.99 -19.02 -18.99
CA LEU A 36 -14.26 -17.99 -18.27
C LEU A 36 -14.35 -18.19 -16.76
N VAL A 37 -15.52 -18.58 -16.26
CA VAL A 37 -15.80 -18.79 -14.84
C VAL A 37 -16.56 -20.11 -14.68
N THR A 38 -16.04 -21.01 -13.89
CA THR A 38 -16.67 -22.30 -13.57
C THR A 38 -17.22 -22.28 -12.14
N ASP A 39 -18.33 -22.99 -11.91
CA ASP A 39 -18.90 -23.10 -10.58
C ASP A 39 -18.03 -23.94 -9.65
N GLU A 40 -17.24 -24.86 -10.21
CA GLU A 40 -16.32 -25.76 -9.52
C GLU A 40 -15.26 -24.99 -8.73
N ASP A 41 -14.77 -23.88 -9.23
CA ASP A 41 -13.79 -23.00 -8.57
C ASP A 41 -14.30 -22.47 -7.22
N TYR A 42 -15.61 -22.45 -7.03
CA TYR A 42 -16.29 -21.85 -5.87
C TYR A 42 -17.00 -22.87 -4.96
N VAL A 43 -16.86 -24.17 -5.20
CA VAL A 43 -17.41 -25.22 -4.33
C VAL A 43 -17.06 -25.01 -2.86
N PRO A 44 -15.83 -24.59 -2.47
CA PRO A 44 -15.48 -24.39 -1.07
C PRO A 44 -16.28 -23.28 -0.35
N LEU A 45 -17.00 -22.43 -1.09
CA LEU A 45 -17.88 -21.39 -0.51
C LEU A 45 -19.20 -21.98 0.04
N TYR A 46 -19.52 -23.22 -0.27
CA TYR A 46 -20.82 -23.82 0.02
C TYR A 46 -20.66 -25.06 0.90
N LYS A 47 -21.61 -25.22 1.82
CA LYS A 47 -21.69 -26.45 2.62
C LYS A 47 -22.51 -27.49 1.85
N ASP A 48 -22.03 -28.70 1.82
CA ASP A 48 -22.78 -29.84 1.26
C ASP A 48 -23.77 -30.38 2.30
N SER A 49 -24.81 -29.63 2.59
CA SER A 49 -25.80 -30.02 3.59
C SER A 49 -27.05 -30.68 2.99
N GLY A 50 -27.20 -30.66 1.67
CA GLY A 50 -28.39 -31.12 0.98
C GLY A 50 -29.69 -30.39 1.35
N ARG A 51 -29.62 -29.45 2.30
CA ARG A 51 -30.80 -28.72 2.85
C ARG A 51 -30.68 -27.22 2.53
N GLY A 52 -31.83 -26.56 2.39
CA GLY A 52 -31.93 -25.13 2.16
C GLY A 52 -32.29 -24.77 0.70
N ARG A 53 -32.61 -23.49 0.48
CA ARG A 53 -32.89 -22.95 -0.85
C ARG A 53 -31.64 -23.05 -1.72
N PRO A 54 -31.75 -23.49 -3.00
CA PRO A 54 -30.65 -23.47 -3.95
C PRO A 54 -30.05 -22.05 -4.07
N SER A 55 -28.73 -21.96 -4.11
CA SER A 55 -28.05 -20.68 -4.29
C SER A 55 -28.15 -20.16 -5.72
N ILE A 56 -27.87 -18.89 -5.94
CA ILE A 56 -27.49 -18.41 -7.27
C ILE A 56 -26.17 -19.09 -7.67
N PRO A 57 -26.01 -19.55 -8.93
CA PRO A 57 -24.75 -20.14 -9.40
C PRO A 57 -23.56 -19.18 -9.16
N PRO A 58 -22.46 -19.65 -8.56
CA PRO A 58 -21.29 -18.82 -8.30
C PRO A 58 -20.75 -18.12 -9.55
N SER A 59 -20.67 -18.84 -10.68
CA SER A 59 -20.21 -18.29 -11.95
C SER A 59 -21.05 -17.10 -12.40
N LEU A 60 -22.37 -17.16 -12.22
CA LEU A 60 -23.26 -16.04 -12.55
C LEU A 60 -22.99 -14.82 -11.67
N VAL A 61 -22.77 -15.03 -10.35
CA VAL A 61 -22.48 -13.93 -9.42
C VAL A 61 -21.12 -13.29 -9.76
N VAL A 62 -20.11 -14.08 -10.07
CA VAL A 62 -18.77 -13.59 -10.44
C VAL A 62 -18.80 -12.81 -11.76
N LEU A 63 -19.51 -13.30 -12.77
CA LEU A 63 -19.68 -12.59 -14.04
C LEU A 63 -20.45 -11.27 -13.83
N ALA A 64 -21.47 -11.26 -12.99
CA ALA A 64 -22.18 -10.03 -12.61
C ALA A 64 -21.26 -9.03 -11.88
N MET A 65 -20.37 -9.51 -10.99
CA MET A 65 -19.34 -8.64 -10.37
C MET A 65 -18.38 -8.07 -11.40
N LEU A 66 -17.94 -8.84 -12.41
CA LEU A 66 -17.11 -8.30 -13.49
C LEU A 66 -17.82 -7.16 -14.24
N LEU A 67 -19.10 -7.33 -14.55
CA LEU A 67 -19.90 -6.28 -15.17
C LEU A 67 -20.11 -5.08 -14.24
N GLN A 68 -20.28 -5.31 -12.96
CA GLN A 68 -20.38 -4.26 -11.94
C GLN A 68 -19.13 -3.37 -11.93
N TYR A 69 -17.95 -3.97 -11.95
CA TYR A 69 -16.69 -3.22 -12.02
C TYR A 69 -16.43 -2.61 -13.40
N HIS A 70 -16.94 -3.23 -14.48
CA HIS A 70 -16.87 -2.68 -15.82
C HIS A 70 -17.61 -1.36 -15.93
N ASP A 71 -18.84 -1.33 -15.40
CA ASP A 71 -19.74 -0.18 -15.47
C ASP A 71 -19.60 0.77 -14.29
N ASP A 72 -18.69 0.47 -13.36
CA ASP A 72 -18.41 1.24 -12.13
C ASP A 72 -19.69 1.58 -11.34
N CYS A 73 -20.58 0.59 -11.17
CA CYS A 73 -21.88 0.77 -10.51
C CYS A 73 -21.91 0.16 -9.09
N SER A 74 -22.84 0.62 -8.27
CA SER A 74 -23.11 0.11 -6.93
C SER A 74 -23.78 -1.27 -6.95
N ASP A 75 -23.92 -1.92 -5.80
CA ASP A 75 -24.63 -3.21 -5.69
C ASP A 75 -26.13 -3.07 -6.09
N VAL A 76 -26.76 -1.97 -5.70
CA VAL A 76 -28.17 -1.69 -6.02
C VAL A 76 -28.34 -1.42 -7.53
N GLU A 77 -27.42 -0.64 -8.12
CA GLU A 77 -27.45 -0.41 -9.57
C GLU A 77 -27.15 -1.70 -10.35
N ALA A 78 -26.29 -2.58 -9.84
CA ALA A 78 -26.02 -3.89 -10.45
C ALA A 78 -27.28 -4.77 -10.43
N GLU A 79 -28.06 -4.78 -9.35
CA GLU A 79 -29.36 -5.46 -9.28
C GLU A 79 -30.34 -4.91 -10.34
N GLN A 80 -30.42 -3.58 -10.48
CA GLN A 80 -31.28 -2.96 -11.51
C GLN A 80 -30.81 -3.34 -12.92
N ARG A 81 -29.51 -3.38 -13.18
CA ARG A 81 -28.96 -3.78 -14.48
C ARG A 81 -29.18 -5.26 -14.78
N LEU A 82 -29.08 -6.15 -13.80
CA LEU A 82 -29.48 -7.55 -13.96
C LEU A 82 -30.92 -7.69 -14.44
N ARG A 83 -31.81 -6.84 -13.95
CA ARG A 83 -33.23 -6.87 -14.28
C ARG A 83 -33.58 -6.21 -15.61
N PHE A 84 -32.96 -5.08 -15.94
CA PHE A 84 -33.43 -4.20 -17.02
C PHE A 84 -32.39 -3.95 -18.14
N ASP A 85 -31.08 -4.22 -17.96
CA ASP A 85 -30.08 -3.94 -18.98
C ASP A 85 -29.90 -5.13 -19.93
N LEU A 86 -30.29 -4.96 -21.20
CA LEU A 86 -30.16 -5.99 -22.23
C LEU A 86 -28.72 -6.44 -22.47
N ARG A 87 -27.73 -5.54 -22.29
CA ARG A 87 -26.30 -5.87 -22.43
C ARG A 87 -25.87 -6.85 -21.33
N TRP A 88 -26.34 -6.64 -20.09
CA TRP A 88 -26.08 -7.53 -18.98
C TRP A 88 -26.77 -8.88 -19.18
N LYS A 89 -28.04 -8.88 -19.59
CA LYS A 89 -28.77 -10.11 -19.90
C LYS A 89 -28.06 -10.94 -20.95
N HIS A 90 -27.62 -10.31 -22.06
CA HIS A 90 -26.85 -10.98 -23.10
C HIS A 90 -25.54 -11.56 -22.57
N ALA A 91 -24.72 -10.75 -21.90
CA ALA A 91 -23.42 -11.16 -21.37
C ALA A 91 -23.54 -12.33 -20.39
N LEU A 92 -24.58 -12.33 -19.56
CA LEU A 92 -24.83 -13.34 -18.53
C LEU A 92 -25.65 -14.54 -19.03
N GLY A 93 -26.25 -14.47 -20.22
CA GLY A 93 -27.13 -15.49 -20.74
C GLY A 93 -28.45 -15.57 -19.98
N LEU A 94 -29.00 -14.42 -19.56
CA LEU A 94 -30.30 -14.32 -18.88
C LEU A 94 -31.42 -14.05 -19.89
N GLY A 95 -32.58 -14.66 -19.67
CA GLY A 95 -33.78 -14.37 -20.43
C GLY A 95 -34.31 -12.97 -20.14
N LEU A 96 -35.24 -12.50 -20.99
CA LEU A 96 -35.88 -11.19 -20.81
C LEU A 96 -36.66 -11.12 -19.49
N GLU A 97 -37.35 -12.20 -19.15
CA GLU A 97 -38.18 -12.36 -17.94
C GLU A 97 -37.35 -12.63 -16.66
N ASP A 98 -36.04 -12.86 -16.80
CA ASP A 98 -35.21 -13.15 -15.65
C ASP A 98 -34.99 -11.88 -14.82
N VAL A 99 -35.37 -11.93 -13.56
CA VAL A 99 -35.27 -10.79 -12.65
C VAL A 99 -33.92 -10.65 -12.00
N GLY A 100 -32.99 -11.60 -12.24
CA GLY A 100 -31.65 -11.61 -11.61
C GLY A 100 -31.69 -11.98 -10.13
N PHE A 101 -30.92 -11.30 -9.33
CA PHE A 101 -30.78 -11.52 -7.89
C PHE A 101 -30.59 -10.20 -7.14
N ASP A 102 -30.89 -10.22 -5.84
CA ASP A 102 -30.82 -9.08 -4.92
C ASP A 102 -29.38 -8.61 -4.69
N ALA A 103 -29.20 -7.30 -4.47
CA ALA A 103 -27.90 -6.64 -4.23
C ALA A 103 -27.12 -7.28 -3.06
N THR A 104 -27.81 -7.81 -2.04
CA THR A 104 -27.19 -8.46 -0.88
C THR A 104 -26.40 -9.71 -1.25
N VAL A 105 -26.76 -10.39 -2.36
CA VAL A 105 -26.03 -11.56 -2.87
C VAL A 105 -24.57 -11.18 -3.19
N LEU A 106 -24.36 -10.03 -3.85
CA LEU A 106 -23.00 -9.53 -4.16
C LEU A 106 -22.19 -9.28 -2.89
N CYS A 107 -22.81 -8.62 -1.90
CA CYS A 107 -22.18 -8.33 -0.63
C CYS A 107 -21.79 -9.61 0.12
N HIS A 108 -22.72 -10.58 0.24
CA HIS A 108 -22.48 -11.85 0.91
C HIS A 108 -21.43 -12.69 0.17
N PHE A 109 -21.45 -12.69 -1.15
CA PHE A 109 -20.51 -13.47 -1.95
C PHE A 109 -19.07 -12.93 -1.78
N ARG A 110 -18.88 -11.61 -1.85
CA ARG A 110 -17.57 -10.98 -1.57
C ARG A 110 -17.03 -11.33 -0.19
N ARG A 111 -17.89 -11.34 0.84
CA ARG A 111 -17.50 -11.76 2.18
C ARG A 111 -17.03 -13.22 2.18
N LYS A 112 -17.79 -14.13 1.56
CA LYS A 112 -17.39 -15.54 1.45
C LYS A 112 -16.07 -15.73 0.72
N LEU A 113 -15.80 -14.96 -0.36
CA LEU A 113 -14.53 -15.00 -1.05
C LEU A 113 -13.37 -14.68 -0.10
N LEU A 114 -13.48 -13.59 0.67
CA LEU A 114 -12.47 -13.20 1.66
C LEU A 114 -12.32 -14.21 2.79
N ASP A 115 -13.43 -14.72 3.33
CA ASP A 115 -13.44 -15.69 4.44
C ASP A 115 -12.79 -17.03 4.03
N ARG A 116 -12.69 -17.33 2.74
CA ARG A 116 -12.13 -18.57 2.18
C ARG A 116 -10.85 -18.38 1.39
N GLY A 117 -10.34 -17.16 1.23
CA GLY A 117 -9.14 -16.87 0.45
C GLY A 117 -9.30 -17.17 -1.05
N LEU A 118 -10.51 -17.00 -1.59
CA LEU A 118 -10.83 -17.29 -3.00
C LEU A 118 -10.97 -16.02 -3.86
N GLU A 119 -10.57 -14.87 -3.34
CA GLU A 119 -10.70 -13.60 -4.05
C GLU A 119 -9.82 -13.51 -5.30
N ARG A 120 -8.77 -14.32 -5.41
CA ARG A 120 -7.80 -14.33 -6.53
C ARG A 120 -8.05 -15.41 -7.58
N VAL A 121 -8.94 -16.35 -7.32
CA VAL A 121 -9.15 -17.54 -8.16
C VAL A 121 -9.35 -17.19 -9.65
N LEU A 122 -10.25 -16.26 -9.96
CA LEU A 122 -10.49 -15.87 -11.35
C LEU A 122 -9.31 -15.08 -11.94
N PHE A 123 -8.63 -14.24 -11.13
CA PHE A 123 -7.44 -13.53 -11.59
C PHE A 123 -6.35 -14.50 -12.03
N GLU A 124 -6.04 -15.48 -11.18
CA GLU A 124 -5.03 -16.50 -11.43
C GLU A 124 -5.41 -17.41 -12.60
N ARG A 125 -6.69 -17.79 -12.70
CA ARG A 125 -7.23 -18.54 -13.84
C ARG A 125 -6.99 -17.84 -15.18
N LEU A 126 -7.23 -16.52 -15.25
CA LEU A 126 -6.99 -15.73 -16.47
C LEU A 126 -5.50 -15.66 -16.84
N VAL A 127 -4.62 -15.50 -15.84
CA VAL A 127 -3.16 -15.48 -16.07
C VAL A 127 -2.66 -16.85 -16.52
N ASN A 128 -3.13 -17.93 -15.89
CA ASN A 128 -2.81 -19.30 -16.29
C ASN A 128 -3.27 -19.58 -17.71
N ALA A 129 -4.52 -19.25 -18.05
CA ALA A 129 -5.03 -19.43 -19.41
C ALA A 129 -4.23 -18.66 -20.44
N ALA A 130 -3.81 -17.43 -20.14
CA ALA A 130 -2.96 -16.65 -21.03
C ALA A 130 -1.57 -17.30 -21.22
N ARG A 131 -1.00 -17.87 -20.14
CA ARG A 131 0.28 -18.62 -20.22
C ARG A 131 0.13 -19.89 -21.05
N GLU A 132 -0.90 -20.67 -20.82
CA GLU A 132 -1.17 -21.92 -21.56
C GLU A 132 -1.51 -21.68 -23.02
N ALA A 133 -2.20 -20.58 -23.32
CA ALA A 133 -2.44 -20.13 -24.70
C ALA A 133 -1.19 -19.55 -25.38
N GLY A 134 -0.03 -19.49 -24.72
CA GLY A 134 1.22 -18.96 -25.27
C GLY A 134 1.26 -17.43 -25.36
N LEU A 135 0.34 -16.72 -24.73
CA LEU A 135 0.30 -15.25 -24.72
C LEU A 135 1.27 -14.63 -23.72
N ILE A 136 1.65 -15.39 -22.68
CA ILE A 136 2.64 -14.99 -21.66
C ILE A 136 3.71 -16.09 -21.59
N ALA A 137 4.96 -15.75 -21.92
CA ALA A 137 6.07 -16.65 -21.69
C ALA A 137 6.42 -16.69 -20.19
N ARG A 138 6.86 -17.86 -19.69
CA ARG A 138 7.23 -18.04 -18.28
C ARG A 138 8.25 -17.00 -17.78
N THR A 139 9.19 -16.64 -18.63
CA THR A 139 10.29 -15.70 -18.35
C THR A 139 10.08 -14.33 -18.99
N ALA A 140 8.84 -14.00 -19.39
CA ALA A 140 8.53 -12.72 -20.02
C ALA A 140 8.94 -11.53 -19.14
N ALA A 141 9.47 -10.50 -19.78
CA ALA A 141 9.79 -9.26 -19.11
C ALA A 141 8.52 -8.58 -18.57
N GLN A 142 8.62 -8.05 -17.37
CA GLN A 142 7.50 -7.40 -16.68
C GLN A 142 7.85 -5.97 -16.27
N VAL A 143 6.82 -5.17 -16.06
CA VAL A 143 6.93 -3.86 -15.45
C VAL A 143 6.14 -3.80 -14.16
N VAL A 144 6.72 -3.20 -13.11
CA VAL A 144 6.04 -2.95 -11.84
C VAL A 144 5.89 -1.45 -11.62
N ASP A 145 4.72 -1.07 -11.12
CA ASP A 145 4.44 0.31 -10.72
C ASP A 145 3.31 0.34 -9.68
N SER A 146 3.11 1.51 -9.06
CA SER A 146 2.08 1.70 -8.04
C SER A 146 1.24 2.97 -8.28
N SER A 147 0.04 2.98 -7.71
CA SER A 147 -0.80 4.16 -7.67
C SER A 147 -1.55 4.25 -6.35
N HIS A 148 -1.93 5.47 -5.98
CA HIS A 148 -2.68 5.71 -4.76
C HIS A 148 -4.17 5.41 -4.92
N VAL A 149 -4.76 4.91 -3.84
CA VAL A 149 -6.20 4.70 -3.65
C VAL A 149 -6.62 5.49 -2.43
N LEU A 150 -7.63 6.33 -2.58
CA LEU A 150 -8.24 7.06 -1.47
C LEU A 150 -9.06 6.08 -0.62
N GLY A 151 -8.85 6.08 0.69
CA GLY A 151 -9.61 5.22 1.60
C GLY A 151 -11.07 5.65 1.71
N ALA A 152 -11.95 4.71 2.00
CA ALA A 152 -13.38 4.97 2.22
C ALA A 152 -13.65 5.65 3.58
N ALA A 153 -12.76 5.48 4.57
CA ALA A 153 -12.91 6.08 5.88
C ALA A 153 -12.48 7.55 5.90
N GLY A 154 -13.23 8.38 6.61
CA GLY A 154 -12.84 9.77 6.89
C GLY A 154 -11.64 9.83 7.86
N VAL A 155 -10.74 10.78 7.61
CA VAL A 155 -9.67 11.12 8.56
C VAL A 155 -10.25 11.82 9.76
N ARG A 156 -9.83 11.40 10.96
CA ARG A 156 -10.29 11.95 12.24
C ARG A 156 -9.15 12.67 12.97
N ASP A 157 -9.50 13.72 13.70
CA ASP A 157 -8.59 14.36 14.65
C ASP A 157 -8.41 13.48 15.92
N THR A 158 -7.48 13.85 16.78
CA THR A 158 -7.15 13.08 17.99
C THR A 158 -8.34 12.93 18.94
N TYR A 159 -9.16 13.96 19.11
CA TYR A 159 -10.33 13.89 20.00
C TYR A 159 -11.38 12.90 19.48
N ALA A 160 -11.64 12.95 18.17
CA ALA A 160 -12.57 12.01 17.53
C ALA A 160 -12.01 10.58 17.50
N LEU A 161 -10.69 10.39 17.37
CA LEU A 161 -10.03 9.09 17.47
C LEU A 161 -10.13 8.51 18.88
N LEU A 162 -9.82 9.29 19.92
CA LEU A 162 -9.94 8.87 21.33
C LEU A 162 -11.38 8.47 21.64
N ARG A 163 -12.35 9.32 21.30
CA ARG A 163 -13.77 9.03 21.48
C ARG A 163 -14.21 7.76 20.75
N GLY A 164 -13.81 7.61 19.49
CA GLY A 164 -14.12 6.42 18.70
C GLY A 164 -13.49 5.15 19.28
N GLY A 165 -12.26 5.23 19.79
CA GLY A 165 -11.53 4.14 20.43
C GLY A 165 -12.19 3.73 21.75
N ILE A 166 -12.56 4.69 22.62
CA ILE A 166 -13.32 4.46 23.86
C ILE A 166 -14.63 3.73 23.54
N ARG A 167 -15.42 4.27 22.59
CA ARG A 167 -16.69 3.68 22.17
C ARG A 167 -16.54 2.27 21.62
N LYS A 168 -15.50 2.01 20.79
CA LYS A 168 -15.22 0.68 20.23
C LYS A 168 -14.89 -0.30 21.35
N LEU A 169 -14.01 0.07 22.28
CA LEU A 169 -13.59 -0.81 23.38
C LEU A 169 -14.74 -1.12 24.34
N LEU A 170 -15.52 -0.13 24.75
CA LEU A 170 -16.70 -0.36 25.61
C LEU A 170 -17.71 -1.32 24.96
N ARG A 171 -17.97 -1.20 23.65
CA ARG A 171 -18.88 -2.10 22.94
C ARG A 171 -18.38 -3.54 22.90
N VAL A 172 -17.08 -3.76 22.61
CA VAL A 172 -16.53 -5.12 22.56
C VAL A 172 -16.36 -5.76 23.94
N LEU A 173 -16.24 -4.96 25.00
CA LEU A 173 -16.31 -5.42 26.39
C LEU A 173 -17.75 -5.79 26.82
N GLY A 174 -18.74 -5.56 25.95
CA GLY A 174 -20.13 -5.95 26.18
C GLY A 174 -20.95 -4.94 27.00
N TYR A 175 -20.50 -3.70 27.15
CA TYR A 175 -21.27 -2.63 27.79
C TYR A 175 -22.31 -2.05 26.80
N THR A 176 -23.33 -2.86 26.47
CA THR A 176 -24.42 -2.49 25.56
C THR A 176 -25.75 -2.90 26.18
N GLY A 177 -26.85 -2.20 25.86
CA GLY A 177 -28.17 -2.47 26.46
C GLY A 177 -28.16 -2.36 27.97
N ASP A 178 -28.72 -3.35 28.68
CA ASP A 178 -28.86 -3.35 30.16
C ASP A 178 -27.52 -3.27 30.89
N ARG A 179 -26.43 -3.75 30.32
CA ARG A 179 -25.08 -3.67 30.92
C ARG A 179 -24.47 -2.27 30.90
N GLN A 180 -25.02 -1.35 30.10
CA GLN A 180 -24.57 0.05 30.07
C GLN A 180 -24.74 0.72 31.45
N GLY A 181 -25.76 0.38 32.20
CA GLY A 181 -25.99 0.90 33.56
C GLY A 181 -24.95 0.51 34.61
N ALA A 182 -24.09 -0.45 34.32
CA ALA A 182 -22.97 -0.84 35.20
C ALA A 182 -21.73 0.08 35.04
N LEU A 183 -21.73 0.99 34.04
CA LEU A 183 -20.66 1.97 33.85
C LEU A 183 -20.90 3.23 34.67
N PRO A 184 -19.83 3.92 35.13
CA PRO A 184 -19.96 5.31 35.58
C PRO A 184 -20.66 6.16 34.52
N GLU A 185 -21.53 7.07 34.94
CA GLU A 185 -22.34 7.94 34.05
C GLU A 185 -21.49 8.61 32.96
N ARG A 186 -20.31 9.09 33.35
CA ARG A 186 -19.33 9.69 32.45
C ARG A 186 -18.90 8.75 31.31
N LEU A 187 -18.69 7.46 31.56
CA LEU A 187 -18.30 6.49 30.54
C LEU A 187 -19.50 6.00 29.73
N ALA A 188 -20.69 5.89 30.37
CA ALA A 188 -21.93 5.55 29.69
C ALA A 188 -22.29 6.57 28.60
N TRP A 189 -21.94 7.85 28.81
CA TRP A 189 -22.12 8.93 27.85
C TRP A 189 -21.55 8.61 26.45
N TYR A 190 -20.42 7.90 26.38
CA TYR A 190 -19.81 7.53 25.08
C TYR A 190 -20.67 6.56 24.26
N LEU A 191 -21.55 5.81 24.89
CA LEU A 191 -22.42 4.82 24.25
C LEU A 191 -23.82 5.37 23.91
N ASP A 192 -24.17 6.52 24.45
CA ASP A 192 -25.45 7.18 24.21
C ASP A 192 -25.51 7.73 22.76
N PRO A 193 -26.42 7.23 21.92
CA PRO A 193 -26.54 7.69 20.54
C PRO A 193 -27.09 9.11 20.41
N THR A 194 -27.69 9.66 21.46
CA THR A 194 -28.23 11.03 21.47
C THR A 194 -27.13 12.09 21.66
N GLN A 195 -25.97 11.69 22.16
CA GLN A 195 -24.86 12.61 22.37
C GLN A 195 -24.22 13.06 21.06
N PRO A 196 -23.91 14.36 20.91
CA PRO A 196 -23.30 14.89 19.71
C PRO A 196 -21.91 14.27 19.46
N GLU A 197 -21.54 14.06 18.19
CA GLU A 197 -20.18 13.59 17.84
C GLU A 197 -19.09 14.55 18.30
N LYS A 198 -19.36 15.85 18.35
CA LYS A 198 -18.50 16.90 18.87
C LYS A 198 -19.14 17.49 20.13
N PRO A 199 -18.44 17.54 21.26
CA PRO A 199 -18.97 18.21 22.44
C PRO A 199 -19.14 19.70 22.18
N ASP A 200 -20.12 20.31 22.83
CA ASP A 200 -20.33 21.75 22.83
C ASP A 200 -19.21 22.41 23.67
N LEU A 201 -18.20 22.88 22.96
CA LEU A 201 -16.97 23.44 23.52
C LEU A 201 -16.50 24.59 22.65
N ASP A 202 -16.03 25.64 23.25
CA ASP A 202 -15.30 26.67 22.50
C ASP A 202 -13.94 26.12 22.04
N TRP A 203 -13.91 25.65 20.78
CA TRP A 203 -12.73 25.11 20.15
C TRP A 203 -11.66 26.15 19.81
N THR A 204 -11.94 27.43 19.98
CA THR A 204 -10.98 28.53 19.82
C THR A 204 -10.20 28.78 21.11
N ASP A 205 -10.80 28.46 22.28
CA ASP A 205 -10.16 28.58 23.60
C ASP A 205 -9.13 27.47 23.85
N PRO A 206 -7.83 27.79 24.01
CA PRO A 206 -6.81 26.81 24.32
C PRO A 206 -7.00 26.11 25.69
N ALA A 207 -7.54 26.82 26.69
CA ALA A 207 -7.74 26.28 28.04
C ALA A 207 -8.87 25.24 28.04
N ALA A 208 -9.99 25.55 27.39
CA ALA A 208 -11.10 24.62 27.22
C ALA A 208 -10.67 23.36 26.46
N ARG A 209 -9.88 23.47 25.38
CA ARG A 209 -9.32 22.32 24.66
C ARG A 209 -8.38 21.49 25.53
N ALA A 210 -7.51 22.12 26.31
CA ALA A 210 -6.59 21.42 27.20
C ALA A 210 -7.34 20.67 28.30
N GLN A 211 -8.39 21.27 28.86
CA GLN A 211 -9.24 20.62 29.84
C GLN A 211 -9.96 19.40 29.24
N HIS A 212 -10.58 19.55 28.07
CA HIS A 212 -11.24 18.43 27.40
C HIS A 212 -10.26 17.31 27.03
N LEU A 213 -9.01 17.65 26.64
CA LEU A 213 -7.98 16.63 26.40
C LEU A 213 -7.65 15.84 27.67
N ARG A 214 -7.47 16.52 28.82
CA ARG A 214 -7.25 15.86 30.12
C ARG A 214 -8.36 14.87 30.43
N GLU A 215 -9.58 15.29 30.24
CA GLU A 215 -10.77 14.50 30.53
C GLU A 215 -10.87 13.26 29.64
N ILE A 216 -10.78 13.43 28.32
CA ILE A 216 -10.93 12.30 27.37
C ILE A 216 -9.75 11.31 27.45
N VAL A 217 -8.54 11.78 27.80
CA VAL A 217 -7.39 10.90 28.03
C VAL A 217 -7.54 10.13 29.34
N ALA A 218 -8.09 10.76 30.39
CA ALA A 218 -8.42 10.06 31.63
C ALA A 218 -9.48 8.97 31.41
N ASP A 219 -10.52 9.26 30.63
CA ASP A 219 -11.55 8.30 30.23
C ASP A 219 -10.96 7.15 29.41
N ALA A 220 -10.09 7.44 28.44
CA ALA A 220 -9.42 6.42 27.66
C ALA A 220 -8.61 5.45 28.54
N ARG A 221 -7.89 5.99 29.53
CA ARG A 221 -7.13 5.18 30.50
C ARG A 221 -8.05 4.37 31.41
N ALA A 222 -9.13 4.97 31.89
CA ALA A 222 -10.13 4.28 32.70
C ALA A 222 -10.75 3.09 31.94
N VAL A 223 -11.09 3.27 30.66
CA VAL A 223 -11.65 2.20 29.84
C VAL A 223 -10.61 1.13 29.50
N LEU A 224 -9.35 1.50 29.29
CA LEU A 224 -8.26 0.53 29.15
C LEU A 224 -8.06 -0.31 30.40
N ALA A 225 -8.24 0.27 31.59
CA ALA A 225 -8.16 -0.45 32.86
C ALA A 225 -9.32 -1.44 33.10
N LEU A 226 -10.42 -1.34 32.34
CA LEU A 226 -11.52 -2.33 32.37
C LEU A 226 -11.17 -3.63 31.63
N VAL A 227 -10.09 -3.65 30.87
CA VAL A 227 -9.65 -4.85 30.15
C VAL A 227 -9.05 -5.84 31.16
N PRO A 228 -9.53 -7.10 31.22
CA PRO A 228 -8.97 -8.10 32.12
C PRO A 228 -7.47 -8.31 31.88
N THR A 229 -6.67 -8.24 32.95
CA THR A 229 -5.20 -8.36 32.87
C THR A 229 -4.68 -9.71 33.38
N GLU A 230 -5.55 -10.55 33.96
CA GLU A 230 -5.15 -11.77 34.68
C GLU A 230 -4.54 -12.85 33.73
N ASP A 231 -4.97 -12.90 32.48
CA ASP A 231 -4.35 -13.75 31.45
C ASP A 231 -4.48 -13.11 30.05
N PRO A 232 -3.43 -12.50 29.50
CA PRO A 232 -3.45 -11.92 28.15
C PRO A 232 -3.80 -12.94 27.06
N ALA A 233 -3.53 -14.24 27.27
CA ALA A 233 -3.82 -15.29 26.31
C ALA A 233 -5.32 -15.66 26.26
N SER A 234 -6.07 -15.32 27.31
CA SER A 234 -7.51 -15.56 27.39
C SER A 234 -8.37 -14.43 26.79
N LEU A 235 -7.74 -13.29 26.43
CA LEU A 235 -8.46 -12.18 25.82
C LEU A 235 -8.98 -12.54 24.42
N SER A 236 -10.26 -12.25 24.20
CA SER A 236 -10.81 -12.36 22.85
C SER A 236 -10.01 -11.46 21.88
N PRO A 237 -9.65 -11.96 20.68
CA PRO A 237 -8.89 -11.17 19.70
C PRO A 237 -9.51 -9.80 19.39
N VAL A 238 -10.83 -9.70 19.42
CA VAL A 238 -11.58 -8.46 19.17
C VAL A 238 -11.36 -7.44 20.29
N VAL A 239 -11.31 -7.89 21.55
CA VAL A 239 -11.03 -7.03 22.70
C VAL A 239 -9.57 -6.57 22.67
N ALA A 240 -8.64 -7.50 22.42
CA ALA A 240 -7.22 -7.17 22.31
C ALA A 240 -6.94 -6.14 21.19
N GLU A 241 -7.57 -6.31 20.02
CA GLU A 241 -7.48 -5.33 18.93
C GLU A 241 -8.01 -3.95 19.35
N ALA A 242 -9.20 -3.89 19.93
CA ALA A 242 -9.83 -2.62 20.32
C ALA A 242 -9.02 -1.90 21.40
N ALA A 243 -8.50 -2.63 22.40
CA ALA A 243 -7.63 -2.10 23.45
C ALA A 243 -6.30 -1.60 22.86
N GLY A 244 -5.67 -2.38 21.98
CA GLY A 244 -4.45 -2.00 21.29
C GLY A 244 -4.62 -0.73 20.43
N LEU A 245 -5.75 -0.57 19.75
CA LEU A 245 -6.08 0.64 19.00
C LEU A 245 -6.18 1.88 19.90
N LEU A 246 -6.92 1.78 21.01
CA LEU A 246 -7.06 2.90 21.94
C LEU A 246 -5.74 3.26 22.60
N ALA A 247 -4.96 2.27 23.05
CA ALA A 247 -3.63 2.48 23.60
C ALA A 247 -2.68 3.14 22.59
N LYS A 248 -2.72 2.71 21.32
CA LYS A 248 -1.92 3.31 20.24
C LYS A 248 -2.29 4.78 19.99
N ILE A 249 -3.58 5.13 19.98
CA ILE A 249 -4.01 6.53 19.83
C ILE A 249 -3.43 7.40 20.96
N VAL A 250 -3.52 6.94 22.21
CA VAL A 250 -2.94 7.65 23.34
C VAL A 250 -1.42 7.80 23.19
N ALA A 251 -0.72 6.72 22.83
CA ALA A 251 0.75 6.74 22.70
C ALA A 251 1.25 7.60 21.52
N ASP A 252 0.54 7.60 20.41
CA ASP A 252 0.96 8.31 19.20
C ASP A 252 0.63 9.81 19.24
N ASP A 253 -0.53 10.18 19.80
CA ASP A 253 -1.09 11.52 19.69
C ASP A 253 -0.98 12.35 20.99
N VAL A 254 -0.70 11.72 22.13
CA VAL A 254 -0.65 12.39 23.45
C VAL A 254 0.75 12.30 24.04
N GLU A 255 1.22 13.40 24.61
CA GLU A 255 2.48 13.49 25.36
C GLU A 255 2.20 14.01 26.78
N GLU A 256 2.95 13.50 27.74
CA GLU A 256 2.95 13.99 29.14
C GLU A 256 4.07 15.01 29.36
N GLY A 257 3.86 15.90 30.31
CA GLY A 257 4.89 16.81 30.77
C GLY A 257 4.90 18.18 30.07
N PRO A 258 5.89 19.05 30.41
CA PRO A 258 5.94 20.41 29.94
C PRO A 258 6.09 20.49 28.43
N PRO A 259 5.57 21.54 27.76
CA PRO A 259 5.75 21.74 26.34
C PRO A 259 7.25 21.80 26.01
N PRO A 260 7.70 21.19 24.90
CA PRO A 260 9.09 21.28 24.50
C PRO A 260 9.45 22.74 24.28
N ALA A 261 10.64 23.14 24.75
CA ALA A 261 11.15 24.49 24.55
C ALA A 261 11.05 24.87 23.06
N PRO A 262 10.60 26.06 22.73
CA PRO A 262 10.41 26.49 21.36
C PRO A 262 11.73 26.31 20.59
N LYS A 263 11.71 25.51 19.52
CA LYS A 263 12.87 25.36 18.64
C LYS A 263 13.13 26.73 18.03
N ARG A 264 14.20 27.42 18.45
CA ARG A 264 14.62 28.68 17.86
C ARG A 264 14.92 28.45 16.37
N ARG A 265 13.96 28.79 15.51
CA ARG A 265 14.18 28.88 14.07
C ARG A 265 14.86 30.23 13.82
N GLY A 266 16.13 30.21 13.44
CA GLY A 266 16.86 31.40 13.01
C GLY A 266 18.24 31.52 13.63
N ARG A 267 19.15 32.06 12.84
CA ARG A 267 20.49 32.51 13.27
C ARG A 267 20.32 33.48 14.44
N PRO A 268 21.04 33.34 15.56
CA PRO A 268 20.99 34.35 16.61
C PRO A 268 21.38 35.71 16.02
N ARG A 269 20.46 36.68 16.06
CA ARG A 269 20.84 38.07 15.83
C ARG A 269 21.76 38.44 17.00
N GLN A 270 22.99 38.88 16.70
CA GLN A 270 23.86 39.50 17.67
C GLN A 270 23.19 40.79 18.09
N HIS A 271 22.52 40.81 19.22
CA HIS A 271 22.13 42.03 19.90
C HIS A 271 23.30 42.42 20.82
N PRO A 272 23.63 43.74 20.91
CA PRO A 272 24.64 44.19 21.86
C PRO A 272 24.19 43.82 23.28
N VAL A 273 25.18 43.56 24.11
CA VAL A 273 25.03 43.20 25.52
C VAL A 273 24.28 44.34 26.24
N GLY A 274 22.98 44.20 26.36
CA GLY A 274 22.12 44.98 27.23
C GLY A 274 21.42 44.00 28.16
N THR A 275 21.53 44.22 29.44
CA THR A 275 20.93 43.46 30.54
C THR A 275 19.52 43.02 30.24
N LEU A 276 19.31 41.72 30.00
CA LEU A 276 18.01 41.07 30.08
C LEU A 276 17.62 41.00 31.57
N PRO A 277 16.34 41.27 31.91
CA PRO A 277 15.87 40.94 33.25
C PRO A 277 16.03 39.43 33.51
N PRO A 278 16.23 39.00 34.77
CA PRO A 278 16.34 37.60 35.10
C PRO A 278 15.08 36.87 34.58
N ASP A 279 15.29 35.78 33.83
CA ASP A 279 14.22 34.91 33.37
C ASP A 279 13.42 34.49 34.61
N GLU A 280 12.20 35.02 34.75
CA GLU A 280 11.22 34.41 35.67
C GLU A 280 11.03 32.95 35.24
N PRO A 281 11.18 31.99 36.14
CA PRO A 281 10.87 30.61 35.82
C PRO A 281 9.43 30.57 35.28
N PRO A 282 9.18 29.90 34.14
CA PRO A 282 7.83 29.80 33.63
C PRO A 282 6.93 29.28 34.74
N PRO A 283 5.68 29.77 34.85
CA PRO A 283 4.72 29.33 35.88
C PRO A 283 4.66 27.81 35.88
N ALA A 284 4.54 27.18 37.05
CA ALA A 284 4.61 25.73 37.24
C ALA A 284 3.88 25.03 36.08
N ALA A 285 4.66 24.39 35.23
CA ALA A 285 4.17 23.88 33.95
C ALA A 285 3.01 22.92 34.23
N ASP A 286 1.87 23.14 33.62
CA ASP A 286 0.77 22.17 33.58
C ASP A 286 1.32 20.83 33.09
N LEU A 287 1.57 19.89 34.02
CA LEU A 287 2.16 18.59 33.72
C LEU A 287 1.14 17.61 33.12
N GLY A 288 -0.05 18.10 32.73
CA GLY A 288 -1.12 17.28 32.15
C GLY A 288 -0.83 16.82 30.71
N PRO A 289 -1.68 15.93 30.19
CA PRO A 289 -1.59 15.45 28.82
C PRO A 289 -1.78 16.60 27.81
N ARG A 290 -0.99 16.59 26.75
CA ARG A 290 -1.04 17.54 25.64
C ARG A 290 -0.96 16.80 24.32
N LEU A 291 -1.45 17.43 23.26
CA LEU A 291 -1.29 16.89 21.90
C LEU A 291 0.19 16.92 21.50
N ARG A 292 0.65 15.80 20.94
CA ARG A 292 2.00 15.69 20.38
C ARG A 292 2.21 16.72 19.28
N GLN A 293 3.36 17.39 19.29
CA GLN A 293 3.78 18.25 18.21
C GLN A 293 4.33 17.41 17.04
N GLY A 294 3.68 17.50 15.87
CA GLY A 294 3.99 16.72 14.69
C GLY A 294 3.08 15.50 14.55
N VAL A 295 3.38 14.64 13.60
CA VAL A 295 2.60 13.44 13.28
C VAL A 295 3.49 12.22 13.45
N ALA A 296 3.06 11.26 14.24
CA ALA A 296 3.75 9.98 14.36
C ALA A 296 3.81 9.29 12.97
N PRO A 297 4.94 8.63 12.63
CA PRO A 297 5.12 8.02 11.30
C PRO A 297 4.01 7.04 10.91
N ASP A 298 3.45 6.32 11.88
CA ASP A 298 2.40 5.32 11.70
C ASP A 298 1.10 5.69 12.42
N ARG A 299 0.80 7.00 12.49
CA ARG A 299 -0.39 7.52 13.15
C ARG A 299 -1.67 6.92 12.57
N LEU A 300 -2.59 6.50 13.43
CA LEU A 300 -3.94 6.09 13.05
C LEU A 300 -4.73 7.28 12.50
N LEU A 301 -5.49 7.05 11.44
CA LEU A 301 -6.34 8.07 10.82
C LEU A 301 -7.82 7.82 11.08
N SER A 302 -8.21 6.57 11.38
CA SER A 302 -9.58 6.16 11.62
C SER A 302 -9.64 4.93 12.51
N VAL A 303 -10.59 4.88 13.42
CA VAL A 303 -10.86 3.71 14.28
C VAL A 303 -11.62 2.62 13.52
N VAL A 304 -12.40 3.02 12.49
CA VAL A 304 -13.17 2.08 11.65
C VAL A 304 -12.36 1.48 10.52
N ASP A 305 -11.23 2.12 10.19
CA ASP A 305 -10.24 1.62 9.23
C ASP A 305 -8.83 1.79 9.81
N PRO A 306 -8.39 0.89 10.72
CA PRO A 306 -7.13 1.02 11.42
C PRO A 306 -5.88 0.90 10.54
N GLU A 307 -6.00 0.38 9.33
CA GLU A 307 -4.91 0.24 8.37
C GLU A 307 -4.76 1.46 7.45
N LEU A 308 -5.71 2.40 7.50
CA LEU A 308 -5.65 3.65 6.72
C LEU A 308 -4.43 4.49 7.12
N ARG A 309 -3.63 4.92 6.13
CA ARG A 309 -2.41 5.71 6.36
C ARG A 309 -2.32 6.91 5.46
N TRP A 310 -1.54 7.91 5.89
CA TRP A 310 -1.14 9.00 5.02
C TRP A 310 -0.06 8.54 4.05
N GLY A 311 -0.39 8.52 2.76
CA GLY A 311 0.59 8.45 1.68
C GLY A 311 1.05 9.85 1.26
N HIS A 312 2.23 9.92 0.63
CA HIS A 312 2.75 11.16 0.07
C HIS A 312 3.49 10.89 -1.24
N LYS A 313 3.30 11.74 -2.23
CA LYS A 313 4.06 11.73 -3.49
C LYS A 313 5.09 12.85 -3.50
N SER A 314 4.81 13.94 -2.80
CA SER A 314 5.70 15.10 -2.63
C SER A 314 5.43 15.74 -1.27
N SER A 315 6.18 16.79 -0.92
CA SER A 315 5.91 17.61 0.28
C SER A 315 4.52 18.23 0.29
N HIS A 316 3.92 18.44 -0.88
CA HIS A 316 2.65 19.15 -1.04
C HIS A 316 1.47 18.21 -1.37
N TYR A 317 1.73 16.99 -1.83
CA TYR A 317 0.66 16.07 -2.18
C TYR A 317 0.63 14.85 -1.25
N ARG A 318 -0.42 14.79 -0.42
CA ARG A 318 -0.71 13.70 0.52
C ARG A 318 -2.13 13.20 0.30
N TRP A 319 -2.36 11.94 0.61
CA TRP A 319 -3.69 11.32 0.57
C TRP A 319 -3.86 10.34 1.72
N PRO A 320 -5.07 10.21 2.30
CA PRO A 320 -5.38 9.14 3.23
C PRO A 320 -5.84 7.90 2.45
N GLY A 321 -5.25 6.76 2.69
CA GLY A 321 -5.65 5.55 1.96
C GLY A 321 -4.61 4.47 1.89
N TYR A 322 -4.49 3.93 0.67
CA TYR A 322 -3.68 2.78 0.33
C TYR A 322 -2.86 3.04 -0.94
N LYS A 323 -1.96 2.10 -1.27
CA LYS A 323 -1.31 1.98 -2.59
C LYS A 323 -1.72 0.67 -3.22
N VAL A 324 -2.06 0.69 -4.49
CA VAL A 324 -2.17 -0.51 -5.33
C VAL A 324 -0.92 -0.64 -6.15
N HIS A 325 -0.27 -1.79 -6.06
CA HIS A 325 0.86 -2.21 -6.86
C HIS A 325 0.38 -3.17 -7.91
N ILE A 326 0.90 -3.04 -9.12
CA ILE A 326 0.63 -3.95 -10.23
C ILE A 326 1.94 -4.40 -10.88
N ALA A 327 1.96 -5.64 -11.35
CA ALA A 327 2.94 -6.11 -12.32
C ALA A 327 2.21 -6.44 -13.62
N GLU A 328 2.76 -5.99 -14.75
CA GLU A 328 2.20 -6.17 -16.09
C GLU A 328 3.24 -6.83 -16.99
N GLU A 329 2.84 -7.83 -17.77
CA GLU A 329 3.67 -8.41 -18.83
C GLU A 329 3.67 -7.48 -20.04
N LEU A 330 4.87 -7.22 -20.59
CA LEU A 330 5.09 -6.14 -21.57
C LEU A 330 4.50 -6.38 -22.97
N THR A 331 4.32 -7.64 -23.36
CA THR A 331 3.85 -8.00 -24.72
C THR A 331 2.34 -8.13 -24.78
N SER A 332 1.77 -8.94 -23.91
CA SER A 332 0.32 -9.16 -23.82
C SER A 332 -0.41 -7.99 -23.17
N GLU A 333 0.31 -7.22 -22.35
CA GLU A 333 -0.26 -6.17 -21.48
C GLU A 333 -1.29 -6.72 -20.49
N LEU A 334 -1.09 -7.97 -20.05
CA LEU A 334 -1.88 -8.59 -18.99
C LEU A 334 -1.20 -8.34 -17.64
N LEU A 335 -2.02 -8.07 -16.63
CA LEU A 335 -1.55 -7.97 -15.25
C LEU A 335 -1.21 -9.36 -14.73
N THR A 336 -0.01 -9.53 -14.19
CA THR A 336 0.46 -10.77 -13.57
C THR A 336 0.32 -10.74 -12.06
N THR A 337 0.21 -9.54 -11.49
CA THR A 337 -0.02 -9.33 -10.05
C THR A 337 -0.77 -8.03 -9.81
N VAL A 338 -1.63 -8.05 -8.79
CA VAL A 338 -2.27 -6.86 -8.20
C VAL A 338 -2.26 -7.05 -6.70
N ALA A 339 -1.82 -6.06 -5.93
CA ALA A 339 -1.85 -6.10 -4.47
C ALA A 339 -1.97 -4.71 -3.85
N THR A 340 -2.65 -4.63 -2.71
CA THR A 340 -2.88 -3.39 -1.97
C THR A 340 -2.02 -3.33 -0.71
N ARG A 341 -1.34 -2.19 -0.50
CA ARG A 341 -0.45 -1.93 0.63
C ARG A 341 -0.84 -0.64 1.36
N PRO A 342 -0.43 -0.46 2.63
CA PRO A 342 -0.60 0.82 3.32
C PRO A 342 0.05 1.97 2.56
N ALA A 343 -0.58 3.15 2.57
CA ALA A 343 -0.12 4.29 1.77
C ALA A 343 1.26 4.82 2.18
N ASN A 344 1.67 4.63 3.44
CA ASN A 344 2.99 5.04 3.96
C ASN A 344 4.12 4.03 3.69
N GLU A 345 3.80 2.83 3.23
CA GLU A 345 4.81 1.82 2.90
C GLU A 345 5.63 2.24 1.68
N HIS A 346 6.95 2.03 1.71
CA HIS A 346 7.80 2.35 0.57
C HIS A 346 7.62 1.30 -0.55
N ASP A 347 7.57 1.74 -1.80
CA ASP A 347 7.26 0.89 -2.97
C ASP A 347 8.21 -0.30 -3.15
N ALA A 348 9.45 -0.19 -2.66
CA ALA A 348 10.42 -1.29 -2.70
C ALA A 348 10.05 -2.47 -1.78
N VAL A 349 9.28 -2.24 -0.71
CA VAL A 349 9.00 -3.28 0.31
C VAL A 349 8.30 -4.50 -0.29
N PRO A 350 7.19 -4.37 -1.04
CA PRO A 350 6.49 -5.51 -1.60
C PRO A 350 7.10 -6.07 -2.88
N ALA A 351 8.19 -5.51 -3.42
CA ALA A 351 8.67 -5.83 -4.77
C ALA A 351 8.98 -7.33 -4.98
N VAL A 352 9.66 -7.97 -4.02
CA VAL A 352 10.02 -9.39 -4.10
C VAL A 352 8.77 -10.28 -3.99
N GLU A 353 7.89 -9.97 -3.05
CA GLU A 353 6.62 -10.67 -2.87
C GLU A 353 5.75 -10.60 -4.15
N LEU A 354 5.58 -9.40 -4.71
CA LEU A 354 4.78 -9.18 -5.91
C LEU A 354 5.29 -9.97 -7.12
N VAL A 355 6.61 -10.06 -7.29
CA VAL A 355 7.21 -10.63 -8.50
C VAL A 355 7.51 -12.12 -8.33
N CYS A 356 7.81 -12.59 -7.12
CA CYS A 356 8.19 -13.96 -6.87
C CYS A 356 7.08 -14.79 -6.21
N GLU A 357 6.51 -14.30 -5.10
CA GLU A 357 5.58 -15.11 -4.31
C GLU A 357 4.19 -15.15 -4.94
N HIS A 358 3.61 -13.99 -5.29
CA HIS A 358 2.29 -13.95 -5.93
C HIS A 358 2.27 -14.61 -7.31
N GLN A 359 3.39 -14.62 -8.04
CA GLN A 359 3.46 -15.19 -9.37
C GLN A 359 3.89 -16.67 -9.38
N ALA A 360 4.37 -17.20 -8.25
CA ALA A 360 4.71 -18.60 -8.13
C ALA A 360 3.50 -19.52 -8.40
N HIS A 361 2.31 -19.11 -7.93
CA HIS A 361 1.07 -19.87 -8.13
C HIS A 361 0.68 -20.04 -9.59
N VAL A 362 1.02 -19.05 -10.43
CA VAL A 362 0.76 -19.08 -11.88
C VAL A 362 2.00 -19.49 -12.69
N GLY A 363 3.05 -19.98 -12.03
CA GLY A 363 4.25 -20.53 -12.66
C GLY A 363 5.09 -19.53 -13.45
N LEU A 364 4.94 -18.22 -13.18
CA LEU A 364 5.73 -17.18 -13.82
C LEU A 364 7.04 -16.91 -13.05
N ARG A 365 8.11 -16.68 -13.80
CA ARG A 365 9.44 -16.28 -13.30
C ARG A 365 10.05 -15.30 -14.31
N PRO A 366 9.77 -14.01 -14.22
CA PRO A 366 10.27 -13.04 -15.17
C PRO A 366 11.81 -13.03 -15.18
N ALA A 367 12.44 -12.89 -16.35
CA ALA A 367 13.88 -12.71 -16.44
C ALA A 367 14.28 -11.26 -16.16
N GLU A 368 13.39 -10.32 -16.43
CA GLU A 368 13.64 -8.89 -16.33
C GLU A 368 12.45 -8.15 -15.70
N LEU A 369 12.74 -7.24 -14.78
CA LEU A 369 11.78 -6.39 -14.13
C LEU A 369 12.10 -4.91 -14.40
N LEU A 370 11.27 -4.26 -15.20
CA LEU A 370 11.33 -2.81 -15.42
C LEU A 370 10.59 -2.08 -14.30
N SER A 371 11.20 -1.03 -13.81
CA SER A 371 10.56 -0.24 -12.74
C SER A 371 11.06 1.21 -12.73
N ASP A 372 10.41 2.04 -11.92
CA ASP A 372 10.98 3.32 -11.55
C ASP A 372 12.10 3.17 -10.51
N GLY A 373 12.71 4.31 -10.12
CA GLY A 373 13.80 4.29 -9.15
C GLY A 373 13.37 3.89 -7.73
N ALA A 374 12.08 3.91 -7.41
CA ALA A 374 11.58 3.55 -6.08
C ALA A 374 11.71 2.04 -5.82
N TYR A 375 11.43 1.20 -6.83
CA TYR A 375 11.64 -0.24 -6.75
C TYR A 375 13.10 -0.66 -6.98
N GLY A 376 13.92 0.19 -7.60
CA GLY A 376 15.32 -0.10 -7.98
C GLY A 376 16.33 0.01 -6.82
N THR A 377 15.93 -0.24 -5.57
CA THR A 377 16.82 -0.18 -4.39
C THR A 377 17.86 -1.31 -4.39
N ALA A 378 18.92 -1.14 -3.59
CA ALA A 378 19.98 -2.15 -3.48
C ALA A 378 19.45 -3.51 -3.00
N ASP A 379 18.56 -3.50 -1.99
CA ASP A 379 17.98 -4.72 -1.41
C ASP A 379 17.12 -5.47 -2.42
N VAL A 380 16.27 -4.76 -3.17
CA VAL A 380 15.42 -5.37 -4.22
C VAL A 380 16.28 -5.95 -5.35
N ARG A 381 17.31 -5.20 -5.80
CA ARG A 381 18.23 -5.68 -6.84
C ARG A 381 18.99 -6.93 -6.40
N ALA A 382 19.46 -6.97 -5.16
CA ALA A 382 20.15 -8.14 -4.61
C ALA A 382 19.20 -9.34 -4.52
N ALA A 383 18.05 -9.17 -3.88
CA ALA A 383 17.08 -10.25 -3.65
C ALA A 383 16.49 -10.82 -4.95
N LEU A 384 16.21 -9.98 -5.95
CA LEU A 384 15.75 -10.43 -7.27
C LEU A 384 16.90 -11.00 -8.11
N GLY A 385 18.10 -10.42 -8.01
CA GLY A 385 19.30 -10.94 -8.68
C GLY A 385 19.68 -12.35 -8.21
N GLU A 386 19.57 -12.67 -6.93
CA GLU A 386 19.73 -14.03 -6.38
C GLU A 386 18.74 -15.03 -6.99
N ARG A 387 17.60 -14.55 -7.47
CA ARG A 387 16.56 -15.35 -8.15
C ARG A 387 16.69 -15.34 -9.67
N GLY A 388 17.76 -14.73 -10.21
CA GLY A 388 18.00 -14.64 -11.65
C GLY A 388 17.15 -13.58 -12.37
N ILE A 389 16.58 -12.62 -11.65
CA ILE A 389 15.73 -11.54 -12.20
C ILE A 389 16.56 -10.24 -12.27
N GLU A 390 16.79 -9.73 -13.47
CA GLU A 390 17.45 -8.43 -13.66
C GLU A 390 16.49 -7.28 -13.37
N VAL A 391 16.88 -6.36 -12.49
CA VAL A 391 16.10 -5.14 -12.21
C VAL A 391 16.59 -4.00 -13.06
N VAL A 392 15.77 -3.58 -14.03
CA VAL A 392 16.02 -2.44 -14.92
C VAL A 392 15.34 -1.19 -14.37
N ALA A 393 16.12 -0.36 -13.69
CA ALA A 393 15.64 0.89 -13.10
C ALA A 393 16.74 1.94 -13.08
N ARG A 394 16.35 3.20 -13.20
CA ARG A 394 17.31 4.32 -13.07
C ARG A 394 17.72 4.48 -11.61
N LEU A 395 18.99 4.67 -11.38
CA LEU A 395 19.50 5.17 -10.11
C LEU A 395 19.57 6.70 -10.14
N ARG A 396 19.24 7.33 -9.02
CA ARG A 396 19.44 8.76 -8.88
C ARG A 396 20.93 9.07 -8.90
N PRO A 397 21.37 10.11 -9.64
CA PRO A 397 22.76 10.57 -9.58
C PRO A 397 23.12 10.94 -8.15
N LEU A 398 24.32 10.57 -7.73
CA LEU A 398 24.89 10.99 -6.44
C LEU A 398 25.67 12.30 -6.61
N THR A 399 25.07 13.30 -7.21
CA THR A 399 25.73 14.61 -7.42
C THR A 399 25.54 15.47 -6.17
N ASP A 400 26.63 15.99 -5.65
CA ASP A 400 26.62 17.05 -4.66
C ASP A 400 27.34 18.27 -5.27
N PRO A 401 26.63 19.37 -5.57
CA PRO A 401 27.25 20.53 -6.20
C PRO A 401 28.25 21.25 -5.30
N LYS A 402 28.22 20.99 -3.99
CA LYS A 402 29.07 21.67 -3.00
C LYS A 402 30.23 20.82 -2.51
N HIS A 403 30.07 19.50 -2.49
CA HIS A 403 31.05 18.59 -1.92
C HIS A 403 31.32 17.43 -2.89
N PHE A 404 32.40 16.68 -2.61
CA PHE A 404 32.63 15.43 -3.31
C PHE A 404 31.49 14.46 -3.06
N SER A 405 30.86 14.02 -4.13
CA SER A 405 29.87 12.94 -4.08
C SER A 405 30.55 11.60 -3.81
N LYS A 406 29.77 10.59 -3.44
CA LYS A 406 30.29 9.23 -3.24
C LYS A 406 30.95 8.65 -4.50
N GLU A 407 30.53 9.06 -5.69
CA GLU A 407 31.08 8.57 -6.97
C GLU A 407 32.52 9.05 -7.25
N GLU A 408 32.97 10.09 -6.55
CA GLU A 408 34.33 10.61 -6.65
C GLU A 408 35.33 9.90 -5.71
N PHE A 409 34.82 8.95 -4.89
CA PHE A 409 35.66 8.07 -4.06
C PHE A 409 35.85 6.73 -4.78
N THR A 410 37.08 6.20 -4.72
CA THR A 410 37.32 4.84 -5.20
C THR A 410 36.96 3.86 -4.09
N ILE A 411 36.05 2.93 -4.40
CA ILE A 411 35.54 1.94 -3.46
C ILE A 411 35.95 0.57 -3.96
N ASP A 412 36.84 -0.10 -3.21
CA ASP A 412 37.20 -1.50 -3.44
C ASP A 412 36.54 -2.38 -2.40
N LEU A 413 35.55 -3.15 -2.83
CA LEU A 413 34.77 -4.04 -1.94
C LEU A 413 35.46 -5.36 -1.65
N ALA A 414 36.47 -5.75 -2.47
CA ALA A 414 37.21 -7.00 -2.33
C ALA A 414 38.42 -6.86 -1.39
N ALA A 415 38.87 -5.63 -1.17
CA ALA A 415 40.04 -5.37 -0.31
C ALA A 415 39.87 -5.97 1.09
N GLN A 416 40.95 -6.45 1.67
CA GLN A 416 41.06 -6.94 3.04
C GLN A 416 40.00 -8.01 3.39
N ASP A 417 39.98 -9.08 2.64
CA ASP A 417 39.13 -10.26 2.86
C ASP A 417 37.63 -9.91 2.91
N GLY A 418 37.19 -8.99 2.04
CA GLY A 418 35.80 -8.57 1.93
C GLY A 418 35.34 -7.50 2.93
N ARG A 419 36.26 -6.97 3.76
CA ARG A 419 35.98 -5.79 4.60
C ARG A 419 35.79 -4.53 3.77
N GLY A 420 36.47 -4.46 2.63
CA GLY A 420 36.47 -3.34 1.71
C GLY A 420 37.38 -2.17 2.15
N SER A 421 37.70 -1.32 1.20
CA SER A 421 38.40 -0.06 1.44
C SER A 421 37.78 1.09 0.65
N VAL A 422 37.99 2.31 1.11
CA VAL A 422 37.52 3.54 0.45
C VAL A 422 38.67 4.52 0.35
N SER A 423 39.00 4.94 -0.87
CA SER A 423 40.03 5.97 -1.15
C SER A 423 39.38 7.30 -1.52
N CYS A 424 39.80 8.39 -0.89
CA CYS A 424 39.27 9.71 -1.19
C CYS A 424 39.95 10.35 -2.42
N PRO A 425 39.40 11.42 -3.01
CA PRO A 425 40.05 12.13 -4.14
C PRO A 425 41.45 12.69 -3.87
N ALA A 426 41.86 12.82 -2.60
CA ALA A 426 43.21 13.18 -2.22
C ALA A 426 44.18 11.98 -2.11
N GLY A 427 43.76 10.77 -2.51
CA GLY A 427 44.59 9.56 -2.51
C GLY A 427 44.68 8.85 -1.15
N ILE A 428 43.99 9.31 -0.12
CA ILE A 428 44.00 8.67 1.19
C ILE A 428 43.03 7.52 1.23
N THR A 429 43.47 6.33 1.64
CA THR A 429 42.65 5.13 1.75
C THR A 429 42.34 4.83 3.21
N THR A 430 41.13 4.42 3.49
CA THR A 430 40.70 3.92 4.80
C THR A 430 39.95 2.61 4.68
N ASN A 431 40.16 1.73 5.64
CA ASN A 431 39.38 0.50 5.89
C ASN A 431 38.69 0.55 7.27
N ASP A 432 38.90 1.67 8.01
CA ASP A 432 38.22 1.88 9.31
C ASP A 432 36.75 2.20 9.08
N TYR A 433 35.88 1.27 9.43
CA TYR A 433 34.44 1.49 9.41
C TYR A 433 33.78 1.04 10.71
N ARG A 434 32.63 1.61 10.97
CA ARG A 434 31.71 1.11 11.99
C ARG A 434 30.36 0.74 11.35
N MET A 435 29.67 -0.19 11.99
CA MET A 435 28.27 -0.44 11.69
C MET A 435 27.44 0.76 12.13
N ALA A 436 26.57 1.20 11.27
CA ALA A 436 25.62 2.30 11.50
C ALA A 436 24.26 1.96 10.88
N ARG A 437 23.29 2.81 11.11
CA ARG A 437 22.00 2.75 10.41
C ARG A 437 21.81 4.02 9.60
N ASP A 438 21.22 3.89 8.42
CA ASP A 438 20.84 5.02 7.59
C ASP A 438 19.55 5.70 8.10
N THR A 439 19.11 6.72 7.41
CA THR A 439 17.88 7.46 7.74
C THR A 439 16.58 6.61 7.65
N GLN A 440 16.67 5.45 7.02
CA GLN A 440 15.58 4.48 6.89
C GLN A 440 15.77 3.27 7.84
N ASN A 441 16.65 3.42 8.84
CA ASN A 441 16.98 2.39 9.84
C ASN A 441 17.64 1.11 9.26
N ARG A 442 18.18 1.16 8.02
CA ARG A 442 18.86 0.02 7.38
C ARG A 442 20.32 -0.05 7.81
N PRO A 443 20.91 -1.24 7.98
CA PRO A 443 22.30 -1.38 8.35
C PRO A 443 23.22 -0.94 7.21
N VAL A 444 24.27 -0.20 7.56
CA VAL A 444 25.27 0.33 6.62
C VAL A 444 26.65 0.29 7.23
N ARG A 445 27.68 0.24 6.37
CA ARG A 445 29.08 0.44 6.78
C ARG A 445 29.43 1.91 6.63
N LEU A 446 29.81 2.55 7.72
CA LEU A 446 30.22 3.97 7.75
C LEU A 446 31.74 4.06 7.84
N TYR A 447 32.40 4.22 6.70
CA TYR A 447 33.85 4.38 6.61
C TYR A 447 34.28 5.78 7.09
N ARG A 448 35.37 5.85 7.87
CA ARG A 448 35.84 7.09 8.51
C ARG A 448 37.26 7.38 8.10
N PHE A 449 37.50 8.59 7.64
CA PHE A 449 38.86 9.07 7.38
C PHE A 449 39.44 9.72 8.64
N PRO A 450 40.78 9.60 8.88
CA PRO A 450 41.43 10.18 10.06
C PRO A 450 41.24 11.70 10.11
N ARG A 451 40.83 12.20 11.27
CA ARG A 451 40.50 13.64 11.44
C ARG A 451 41.71 14.53 11.16
N GLN A 452 42.90 14.13 11.63
CA GLN A 452 44.16 14.89 11.43
C GLN A 452 44.50 15.02 9.96
N VAL A 453 44.39 13.92 9.18
CA VAL A 453 44.63 13.91 7.74
C VAL A 453 43.63 14.80 7.01
N CYS A 454 42.34 14.71 7.36
CA CYS A 454 41.31 15.57 6.78
C CYS A 454 41.45 17.04 7.17
N ALA A 455 42.02 17.34 8.35
CA ALA A 455 42.23 18.72 8.79
C ALA A 455 43.34 19.42 7.96
N ALA A 456 44.38 18.70 7.58
CA ALA A 456 45.52 19.21 6.79
C ALA A 456 45.31 19.09 5.26
N CYS A 457 44.18 18.53 4.81
CA CYS A 457 43.94 18.22 3.41
C CYS A 457 43.66 19.48 2.56
N ALA A 458 44.38 19.65 1.45
CA ALA A 458 44.19 20.76 0.52
C ALA A 458 42.79 20.77 -0.11
N LEU A 459 42.15 19.60 -0.27
CA LEU A 459 40.80 19.47 -0.84
C LEU A 459 39.68 19.58 0.21
N ARG A 460 40.03 19.93 1.46
CA ARG A 460 39.07 19.97 2.57
C ARG A 460 37.86 20.83 2.29
N GLN A 461 38.06 22.02 1.71
CA GLN A 461 36.99 22.96 1.42
C GLN A 461 35.90 22.32 0.52
N ARG A 462 36.33 21.64 -0.53
CA ARG A 462 35.43 20.93 -1.45
C ARG A 462 34.88 19.61 -0.87
N CYS A 463 35.63 18.99 0.06
CA CYS A 463 35.25 17.69 0.64
C CYS A 463 34.22 17.81 1.75
N LEU A 464 34.35 18.80 2.64
CA LEU A 464 33.55 18.93 3.87
C LEU A 464 32.72 20.23 3.93
N GLY A 465 32.85 21.11 2.91
CA GLY A 465 32.23 22.44 2.89
C GLY A 465 32.99 23.43 3.78
N GLY A 466 33.31 24.57 3.25
CA GLY A 466 33.96 25.74 3.87
C GLY A 466 35.00 25.53 5.00
N PRO A 467 35.77 26.52 5.37
CA PRO A 467 36.54 26.42 6.60
C PRO A 467 35.54 26.00 7.69
N CYS A 468 35.95 25.15 8.62
CA CYS A 468 35.20 24.86 9.84
C CYS A 468 34.91 26.17 10.58
N GLY A 469 34.25 27.05 9.95
CA GLY A 469 33.99 28.43 10.26
C GLY A 469 32.69 28.63 11.01
N ARG A 470 32.19 27.63 11.62
CA ARG A 470 31.32 27.82 12.78
C ARG A 470 32.09 27.30 13.96
N VAL A 471 32.70 28.30 14.60
CA VAL A 471 33.28 28.24 15.91
C VAL A 471 33.39 26.80 16.38
N ALA A 472 34.45 26.14 15.94
CA ALA A 472 34.90 24.98 16.64
C ALA A 472 34.90 25.39 18.11
N HIS A 473 34.02 24.81 18.88
CA HIS A 473 34.19 24.83 20.32
C HIS A 473 35.68 24.55 20.52
N PRO A 474 36.47 25.37 21.23
CA PRO A 474 37.91 25.30 21.25
C PRO A 474 38.48 23.91 21.60
N VAL A 475 37.63 23.00 22.04
CA VAL A 475 37.95 21.63 22.46
C VAL A 475 37.57 20.55 21.43
N ARG A 476 36.79 20.83 20.36
CA ARG A 476 36.39 19.81 19.38
C ARG A 476 37.13 19.94 18.06
N GLN A 477 38.03 18.98 17.82
CA GLN A 477 38.65 18.83 16.50
C GLN A 477 37.58 18.66 15.40
N PRO A 478 37.80 19.28 14.22
CA PRO A 478 36.85 19.15 13.11
C PRO A 478 36.68 17.69 12.69
N PRO A 479 35.48 17.26 12.31
CA PRO A 479 35.23 15.88 11.92
C PRO A 479 36.01 15.50 10.66
N GLY A 480 36.46 14.25 10.57
CA GLY A 480 36.94 13.66 9.33
C GLY A 480 35.80 13.34 8.37
N ARG A 481 36.10 13.14 7.09
CA ARG A 481 35.13 12.69 6.09
C ARG A 481 34.58 11.31 6.47
N GLN A 482 33.31 11.11 6.23
CA GLN A 482 32.64 9.81 6.36
C GLN A 482 31.98 9.45 5.03
N VAL A 483 32.09 8.16 4.66
CA VAL A 483 31.44 7.60 3.46
C VAL A 483 30.61 6.40 3.88
N GLN A 484 29.34 6.44 3.54
CA GLN A 484 28.40 5.38 3.85
C GLN A 484 28.27 4.41 2.68
N LEU A 485 28.50 3.13 2.93
CA LEU A 485 28.29 2.05 1.96
C LEU A 485 27.15 1.15 2.40
N HIS A 486 26.30 0.82 1.44
CA HIS A 486 25.22 -0.16 1.63
C HIS A 486 25.80 -1.59 1.70
N PHE A 487 25.13 -2.55 2.34
CA PHE A 487 25.58 -3.94 2.32
C PHE A 487 25.68 -4.49 0.90
N HIS A 488 24.71 -4.18 0.07
CA HIS A 488 24.68 -4.54 -1.36
C HIS A 488 25.28 -3.45 -2.26
N GLU A 489 26.38 -2.83 -1.83
CA GLU A 489 27.04 -1.76 -2.60
C GLU A 489 27.53 -2.23 -3.96
N ALA A 490 27.98 -3.49 -4.09
CA ALA A 490 28.42 -4.05 -5.36
C ALA A 490 27.35 -3.98 -6.43
N VAL A 491 26.10 -4.33 -6.07
CA VAL A 491 24.95 -4.28 -6.98
C VAL A 491 24.66 -2.84 -7.42
N LEU A 492 24.80 -1.87 -6.51
CA LEU A 492 24.64 -0.46 -6.84
C LEU A 492 25.74 0.06 -7.76
N GLN A 493 27.00 -0.36 -7.54
CA GLN A 493 28.14 0.01 -8.41
C GLN A 493 27.94 -0.55 -9.83
N GLN A 494 27.52 -1.80 -9.95
CA GLN A 494 27.20 -2.41 -11.25
C GLN A 494 26.08 -1.63 -11.95
N ALA A 495 25.00 -1.32 -11.26
CA ALA A 495 23.88 -0.57 -11.82
C ALA A 495 24.27 0.87 -12.20
N ARG A 496 25.20 1.52 -11.47
CA ARG A 496 25.75 2.84 -11.82
C ARG A 496 26.69 2.76 -13.03
N ALA A 497 27.52 1.72 -13.10
CA ALA A 497 28.39 1.50 -14.24
C ALA A 497 27.60 1.43 -15.55
N ALA A 498 26.40 0.78 -15.52
CA ALA A 498 25.51 0.67 -16.68
C ALA A 498 24.84 2.00 -17.11
N GLN A 499 25.07 3.10 -16.42
CA GLN A 499 24.53 4.43 -16.75
C GLN A 499 25.56 5.57 -16.61
N ARG A 500 26.83 5.25 -16.80
CA ARG A 500 27.93 6.21 -16.68
C ARG A 500 28.08 7.08 -17.93
N THR A 501 28.14 6.45 -19.09
CA THR A 501 28.34 7.16 -20.36
C THR A 501 27.02 7.63 -21.00
N PRO A 502 27.06 8.60 -21.91
CA PRO A 502 25.87 9.02 -22.68
C PRO A 502 25.22 7.87 -23.44
N GLU A 503 26.02 6.96 -24.01
CA GLU A 503 25.57 5.78 -24.76
C GLU A 503 24.85 4.80 -23.85
N GLN A 504 25.41 4.49 -22.67
CA GLN A 504 24.79 3.63 -21.65
C GLN A 504 23.47 4.24 -21.14
N LYS A 505 23.45 5.56 -20.91
CA LYS A 505 22.20 6.26 -20.54
C LYS A 505 21.14 6.19 -21.63
N ARG A 506 21.56 6.22 -22.90
CA ARG A 506 20.65 6.06 -24.05
C ARG A 506 20.10 4.63 -24.09
N ALA A 507 20.97 3.62 -24.02
CA ALA A 507 20.58 2.21 -23.99
C ALA A 507 19.61 1.91 -22.83
N LEU A 508 19.88 2.40 -21.62
CA LEU A 508 18.97 2.24 -20.49
C LEU A 508 17.62 2.93 -20.73
N ARG A 509 17.59 4.10 -21.38
CA ARG A 509 16.33 4.77 -21.73
C ARG A 509 15.50 3.95 -22.71
N GLU A 510 16.13 3.36 -23.72
CA GLU A 510 15.44 2.49 -24.68
C GLU A 510 14.89 1.23 -23.99
N ARG A 511 15.67 0.58 -23.13
CA ARG A 511 15.17 -0.56 -22.31
C ARG A 511 13.97 -0.18 -21.44
N LEU A 512 13.95 1.03 -20.88
CA LEU A 512 12.87 1.53 -20.03
C LEU A 512 11.68 2.12 -20.82
N ARG A 513 11.78 2.30 -22.13
CA ARG A 513 10.69 2.86 -22.95
C ARG A 513 9.36 2.11 -22.83
N PRO A 514 9.34 0.76 -22.78
CA PRO A 514 8.10 0.00 -22.62
C PRO A 514 7.38 0.27 -21.28
N ARG A 515 8.10 0.77 -20.26
CA ARG A 515 7.51 1.08 -18.94
C ARG A 515 6.31 2.05 -19.02
N ALA A 516 6.27 2.92 -20.03
CA ALA A 516 5.14 3.84 -20.21
C ALA A 516 3.78 3.12 -20.40
N LYS A 517 3.78 1.84 -20.74
CA LYS A 517 2.54 1.06 -20.88
C LYS A 517 1.81 0.89 -19.55
N VAL A 518 2.56 0.66 -18.44
CA VAL A 518 1.96 0.47 -17.13
C VAL A 518 1.22 1.71 -16.62
N GLU A 519 1.64 2.91 -17.01
CA GLU A 519 0.95 4.15 -16.66
C GLU A 519 -0.45 4.21 -17.31
N ARG A 520 -0.60 3.70 -18.55
CA ARG A 520 -1.92 3.57 -19.20
C ARG A 520 -2.79 2.53 -18.50
N LYS A 521 -2.19 1.43 -18.05
CA LYS A 521 -2.87 0.37 -17.32
C LYS A 521 -3.36 0.89 -15.96
N LEU A 522 -2.52 1.59 -15.22
CA LEU A 522 -2.92 2.27 -13.99
C LEU A 522 -4.04 3.29 -14.23
N ALA A 523 -3.95 4.06 -15.32
CA ALA A 523 -5.00 5.01 -15.68
C ALA A 523 -6.34 4.31 -15.99
N GLU A 524 -6.32 3.16 -16.64
CA GLU A 524 -7.52 2.32 -16.88
C GLU A 524 -8.14 1.87 -15.56
N LEU A 525 -7.36 1.26 -14.68
CA LEU A 525 -7.80 0.82 -13.35
C LEU A 525 -8.42 1.97 -12.54
N MET A 526 -7.70 3.10 -12.46
CA MET A 526 -8.04 4.20 -11.57
C MET A 526 -9.18 5.07 -12.06
N ARG A 527 -9.25 5.34 -13.38
CA ARG A 527 -10.18 6.32 -13.96
C ARG A 527 -11.40 5.69 -14.62
N ARG A 528 -11.24 4.51 -15.27
CA ARG A 528 -12.34 3.85 -15.97
C ARG A 528 -13.12 2.90 -15.08
N HIS A 529 -12.46 2.30 -14.08
CA HIS A 529 -13.02 1.27 -13.24
C HIS A 529 -13.06 1.66 -11.76
N GLY A 530 -13.00 2.96 -11.48
CA GLY A 530 -13.28 3.54 -10.16
C GLY A 530 -12.28 3.18 -9.04
N LEU A 531 -11.14 2.53 -9.34
CA LEU A 531 -10.20 2.08 -8.30
C LEU A 531 -9.50 3.23 -7.56
N ARG A 532 -9.61 4.47 -8.06
CA ARG A 532 -9.08 5.66 -7.36
C ARG A 532 -9.70 5.85 -5.99
N GLN A 533 -10.95 5.46 -5.81
CA GLN A 533 -11.72 5.57 -4.57
C GLN A 533 -11.97 4.17 -3.99
N GLY A 534 -11.58 3.93 -2.75
CA GLY A 534 -11.95 2.73 -2.02
C GLY A 534 -13.46 2.66 -1.82
N ARG A 535 -14.08 1.56 -2.23
CA ARG A 535 -15.51 1.29 -2.01
C ARG A 535 -15.80 0.76 -0.61
N TYR A 536 -14.78 0.19 0.04
CA TYR A 536 -14.91 -0.55 1.28
C TYR A 536 -13.94 -0.07 2.34
N LEU A 537 -14.29 -0.30 3.61
CA LEU A 537 -13.42 -0.08 4.76
C LEU A 537 -12.46 -1.25 4.95
N GLY A 538 -11.21 -0.94 5.23
CA GLY A 538 -10.15 -1.92 5.50
C GLY A 538 -9.38 -2.37 4.26
N ARG A 539 -8.09 -2.70 4.48
CA ARG A 539 -7.14 -3.06 3.42
C ARG A 539 -7.57 -4.32 2.65
N LEU A 540 -8.01 -5.37 3.35
CA LEU A 540 -8.42 -6.63 2.70
C LEU A 540 -9.56 -6.43 1.70
N LYS A 541 -10.56 -5.63 2.04
CA LYS A 541 -11.67 -5.34 1.13
C LYS A 541 -11.26 -4.40 -0.01
N THR A 542 -10.32 -3.49 0.26
CA THR A 542 -9.71 -2.65 -0.80
C THR A 542 -8.84 -3.50 -1.73
N ASP A 543 -8.14 -4.51 -1.20
CA ASP A 543 -7.39 -5.47 -2.02
C ASP A 543 -8.32 -6.31 -2.90
N LEU A 544 -9.43 -6.81 -2.36
CA LEU A 544 -10.48 -7.48 -3.15
C LEU A 544 -10.98 -6.58 -4.29
N GLN A 545 -11.25 -5.29 -4.01
CA GLN A 545 -11.62 -4.32 -5.05
C GLN A 545 -10.53 -4.22 -6.13
N ALA A 546 -9.27 -4.12 -5.74
CA ALA A 546 -8.14 -4.02 -6.66
C ALA A 546 -7.99 -5.29 -7.51
N VAL A 547 -8.11 -6.47 -6.89
CA VAL A 547 -8.04 -7.77 -7.57
C VAL A 547 -9.19 -7.93 -8.56
N LEU A 548 -10.43 -7.64 -8.17
CA LEU A 548 -11.59 -7.73 -9.07
C LEU A 548 -11.48 -6.74 -10.25
N THR A 549 -10.98 -5.53 -9.99
CA THR A 549 -10.72 -4.56 -11.06
C THR A 549 -9.61 -5.04 -12.00
N GLY A 550 -8.53 -5.61 -11.45
CA GLY A 550 -7.44 -6.22 -12.23
C GLY A 550 -7.92 -7.43 -13.04
N THR A 551 -8.77 -8.27 -12.45
CA THR A 551 -9.42 -9.41 -13.13
C THR A 551 -10.24 -8.95 -14.32
N LEU A 552 -11.06 -7.91 -14.14
CA LEU A 552 -11.82 -7.32 -15.23
C LEU A 552 -10.92 -6.82 -16.36
N VAL A 553 -9.87 -6.07 -16.03
CA VAL A 553 -8.94 -5.53 -17.03
C VAL A 553 -8.24 -6.65 -17.78
N ASN A 554 -7.85 -7.73 -17.07
CA ASN A 554 -7.30 -8.93 -17.71
C ASN A 554 -8.33 -9.66 -18.58
N ALA A 555 -9.57 -9.83 -18.14
CA ALA A 555 -10.63 -10.42 -18.94
C ALA A 555 -10.87 -9.61 -20.22
N LYS A 556 -11.01 -8.28 -20.14
CA LYS A 556 -11.14 -7.40 -21.31
C LYS A 556 -9.97 -7.58 -22.28
N ARG A 557 -8.74 -7.60 -21.75
CA ARG A 557 -7.53 -7.72 -22.59
C ARG A 557 -7.42 -9.11 -23.20
N LEU A 558 -7.62 -10.18 -22.45
CA LEU A 558 -7.57 -11.55 -22.92
C LEU A 558 -8.59 -11.82 -24.04
N LEU A 559 -9.84 -11.39 -23.82
CA LEU A 559 -10.91 -11.53 -24.82
C LEU A 559 -10.64 -10.65 -26.07
N ALA A 560 -9.98 -9.50 -25.90
CA ALA A 560 -9.55 -8.69 -27.05
C ALA A 560 -8.39 -9.33 -27.83
N LEU A 561 -7.47 -10.01 -27.15
CA LEU A 561 -6.41 -10.78 -27.80
C LEU A 561 -6.98 -11.99 -28.54
N ALA A 562 -7.90 -12.73 -27.92
CA ALA A 562 -8.59 -13.86 -28.53
C ALA A 562 -9.40 -13.46 -29.78
N ALA A 563 -9.93 -12.24 -29.84
CA ALA A 563 -10.68 -11.74 -31.01
C ALA A 563 -9.81 -11.35 -32.21
N ARG A 564 -8.48 -11.43 -32.12
CA ARG A 564 -7.58 -11.03 -33.22
C ARG A 564 -7.54 -12.04 -34.36
N ASP A 565 -7.55 -13.32 -34.02
CA ASP A 565 -7.47 -14.41 -34.97
C ASP A 565 -8.06 -15.71 -34.40
N ALA A 566 -8.44 -16.62 -35.27
CA ALA A 566 -9.09 -17.89 -34.89
C ALA A 566 -8.17 -18.83 -34.09
N TYR A 567 -6.86 -18.79 -34.32
CA TYR A 567 -5.89 -19.61 -33.56
C TYR A 567 -5.83 -19.19 -32.11
N THR A 568 -5.64 -17.90 -31.87
CA THR A 568 -5.63 -17.33 -30.50
C THR A 568 -6.96 -17.56 -29.81
N ALA A 569 -8.10 -17.38 -30.50
CA ALA A 569 -9.41 -17.66 -29.96
C ALA A 569 -9.56 -19.11 -29.46
N ARG A 570 -9.11 -20.07 -30.28
CA ARG A 570 -9.13 -21.50 -29.94
C ARG A 570 -8.22 -21.82 -28.76
N ALA A 571 -6.97 -21.34 -28.79
CA ALA A 571 -6.00 -21.56 -27.72
C ALA A 571 -6.49 -21.01 -26.36
N VAL A 572 -7.01 -19.78 -26.31
CA VAL A 572 -7.58 -19.18 -25.10
C VAL A 572 -8.80 -19.95 -24.61
N ARG A 573 -9.72 -20.34 -25.51
CA ARG A 573 -10.90 -21.11 -25.10
C ARG A 573 -10.51 -22.48 -24.53
N GLN A 574 -9.56 -23.16 -25.15
CA GLN A 574 -9.06 -24.47 -24.68
C GLN A 574 -8.39 -24.32 -23.31
N ALA A 575 -7.51 -23.34 -23.13
CA ALA A 575 -6.85 -23.07 -21.86
C ALA A 575 -7.82 -22.72 -20.73
N LEU A 576 -8.85 -21.92 -21.01
CA LEU A 576 -9.93 -21.63 -20.05
C LEU A 576 -10.79 -22.85 -19.71
N ALA A 577 -10.96 -23.80 -20.62
CA ALA A 577 -11.76 -24.99 -20.38
C ALA A 577 -10.97 -26.10 -19.63
N SER A 578 -9.65 -26.09 -19.69
CA SER A 578 -8.79 -27.09 -19.01
C SER A 578 -8.38 -26.71 -17.59
N GLY A 579 -8.40 -25.45 -17.23
CA GLY A 579 -8.11 -24.92 -15.88
C GLY A 579 -9.39 -24.70 -15.10
#